data_7a6dd2439fac0d442a97689f0137a551
#
_entry.id   7a6dd2439fac0d442a97689f0137a551
#
_cell.length_a   1.000
_cell.length_b   1.000
_cell.length_c   1.000
_cell.angle_alpha   90.00
_cell.angle_beta   90.00
_cell.angle_gamma   90.00
#
_symmetry.space_group_name_H-M   'P 1'
#
loop_
_entity.id
_entity.type
_entity.pdbx_description
1 polymer ?
#
loop_
_entity_poly.entity_id
_entity_poly.type
_entity_poly.pdbx_seq_one_letter_code
_entity_poly.pdbx_strand_id
1 'polypeptide(L)'
;MIMNELRPGKHVVATDFDGGEGILVDLNTKKYYQLNETAMVVWKGLEKGKSMGEIVADITSTYEIPADHATSSVQRIVDNFQTYKLLGAS
;
A
#
# COMPACT_ATOMS: atom_id res chain seq x y z
N MET A 1 5.66 -1.80 -24.49
CA MET A 1 5.71 -1.23 -23.54
C MET A 1 5.53 -1.91 -22.29
N ILE A 2 5.83 -1.46 -21.29
CA ILE A 2 5.83 -2.14 -20.14
C ILE A 2 4.85 -1.61 -19.19
N MET A 3 4.11 -2.47 -18.62
CA MET A 3 3.27 -2.09 -17.61
C MET A 3 3.98 -2.27 -16.36
N ASN A 4 4.10 -1.25 -15.58
CA ASN A 4 4.66 -1.36 -14.28
C ASN A 4 3.56 -1.72 -13.33
N GLU A 5 3.54 -2.95 -12.94
CA GLU A 5 2.59 -3.37 -11.94
C GLU A 5 3.18 -3.12 -10.58
N LEU A 6 2.47 -2.37 -9.76
CA LEU A 6 2.90 -2.11 -8.40
C LEU A 6 2.40 -3.25 -7.53
N ARG A 7 3.29 -4.15 -7.18
CA ARG A 7 2.94 -5.30 -6.37
C ARG A 7 3.83 -5.36 -5.15
N PRO A 8 3.33 -5.88 -4.04
CA PRO A 8 4.18 -6.10 -2.87
C PRO A 8 5.33 -7.03 -3.20
N GLY A 9 6.49 -6.72 -2.67
CA GLY A 9 7.65 -7.56 -2.87
C GLY A 9 7.49 -8.89 -2.15
N LYS A 10 8.06 -9.94 -2.72
CA LYS A 10 7.95 -11.28 -2.14
C LYS A 10 8.69 -11.39 -0.81
N HIS A 11 9.59 -10.45 -0.56
CA HIS A 11 10.38 -10.43 0.66
C HIS A 11 9.67 -9.71 1.81
N VAL A 12 8.43 -9.27 1.60
CA VAL A 12 7.70 -8.49 2.59
C VAL A 12 6.52 -9.31 3.11
N VAL A 13 6.42 -9.38 4.44
CA VAL A 13 5.31 -10.07 5.10
C VAL A 13 4.47 -9.03 5.82
N ALA A 14 3.16 -9.08 5.61
CA ALA A 14 2.23 -8.16 6.26
C ALA A 14 1.50 -8.87 7.38
N THR A 15 1.36 -8.20 8.50
CA THR A 15 0.59 -8.70 9.63
C THR A 15 -0.47 -7.68 9.98
N ASP A 16 -1.72 -8.12 10.07
CA ASP A 16 -2.84 -7.25 10.41
C ASP A 16 -3.04 -7.22 11.91
N PHE A 17 -3.33 -6.03 12.42
CA PHE A 17 -3.74 -5.87 13.81
C PHE A 17 -5.22 -5.52 13.85
N ASP A 18 -5.80 -5.65 15.04
CA ASP A 18 -7.17 -5.19 15.23
C ASP A 18 -7.24 -3.70 14.96
N GLY A 19 -8.33 -3.23 14.38
CA GLY A 19 -8.48 -1.81 14.08
C GLY A 19 -7.98 -1.40 12.72
N GLY A 20 -7.50 -2.33 11.90
CA GLY A 20 -7.11 -2.04 10.53
C GLY A 20 -5.66 -1.64 10.34
N GLU A 21 -4.92 -1.47 11.42
CA GLU A 21 -3.50 -1.16 11.34
C GLU A 21 -2.70 -2.43 11.11
N GLY A 22 -1.43 -2.29 10.79
CA GLY A 22 -0.58 -3.45 10.59
C GLY A 22 0.89 -3.13 10.57
N ILE A 23 1.67 -4.16 10.35
CA ILE A 23 3.13 -4.05 10.25
C ILE A 23 3.58 -4.82 9.03
N LEU A 24 4.53 -4.23 8.30
CA LEU A 24 5.25 -4.92 7.25
C LEU A 24 6.62 -5.28 7.77
N VAL A 25 7.06 -6.49 7.48
CA VAL A 25 8.40 -6.93 7.82
C VAL A 25 9.15 -7.21 6.53
N ASP A 26 10.27 -6.55 6.34
CA ASP A 26 11.15 -6.81 5.21
C ASP A 26 12.11 -7.91 5.63
N LEU A 27 11.95 -9.09 5.04
CA LEU A 27 12.74 -10.25 5.44
C LEU A 27 14.20 -10.13 5.02
N ASN A 28 14.48 -9.32 4.00
CA ASN A 28 15.87 -9.13 3.55
C ASN A 28 16.66 -8.21 4.47
N THR A 29 16.05 -7.10 4.88
CA THR A 29 16.74 -6.11 5.71
C THR A 29 16.44 -6.28 7.19
N LYS A 30 15.41 -7.08 7.52
CA LYS A 30 14.94 -7.28 8.89
C LYS A 30 14.34 -6.03 9.50
N LYS A 31 13.88 -5.11 8.68
CA LYS A 31 13.25 -3.88 9.15
C LYS A 31 11.74 -4.03 9.22
N TYR A 32 11.14 -3.31 10.14
CA TYR A 32 9.70 -3.32 10.35
C TYR A 32 9.15 -1.95 9.98
N TYR A 33 7.96 -1.93 9.38
CA TYR A 33 7.30 -0.69 9.00
C TYR A 33 5.87 -0.73 9.50
N GLN A 34 5.54 0.16 10.41
CA GLN A 34 4.20 0.22 10.97
C GLN A 34 3.29 1.00 10.02
N LEU A 35 2.14 0.45 9.70
CA LEU A 35 1.19 1.07 8.79
C LEU A 35 -0.08 1.42 9.52
N ASN A 36 -0.57 2.65 9.30
CA ASN A 36 -1.88 3.01 9.79
C ASN A 36 -2.94 2.37 8.91
N GLU A 37 -4.19 2.61 9.25
CA GLU A 37 -5.33 2.01 8.58
C GLU A 37 -5.34 2.30 7.08
N THR A 38 -5.12 3.56 6.71
CA THR A 38 -5.14 3.96 5.31
C THR A 38 -4.02 3.26 4.52
N ALA A 39 -2.82 3.22 5.10
CA ALA A 39 -1.69 2.57 4.43
C ALA A 39 -1.94 1.07 4.27
N MET A 40 -2.62 0.45 5.23
CA MET A 40 -2.97 -0.97 5.09
C MET A 40 -3.98 -1.20 3.98
N VAL A 41 -4.94 -0.29 3.80
CA VAL A 41 -5.87 -0.40 2.68
C VAL A 41 -5.12 -0.37 1.36
N VAL A 42 -4.15 0.54 1.25
CA VAL A 42 -3.34 0.64 0.04
C VAL A 42 -2.53 -0.64 -0.17
N TRP A 43 -1.88 -1.12 0.87
CA TRP A 43 -1.05 -2.33 0.76
C TRP A 43 -1.88 -3.53 0.32
N LYS A 44 -3.04 -3.73 0.96
CA LYS A 44 -3.90 -4.85 0.61
C LYS A 44 -4.47 -4.72 -0.80
N GLY A 45 -4.76 -3.50 -1.24
CA GLY A 45 -5.18 -3.27 -2.61
C GLY A 45 -4.12 -3.69 -3.59
N LEU A 46 -2.86 -3.35 -3.31
CA LEU A 46 -1.76 -3.76 -4.17
C LEU A 46 -1.59 -5.28 -4.18
N GLU A 47 -1.77 -5.92 -3.02
CA GLU A 47 -1.71 -7.38 -2.96
C GLU A 47 -2.75 -8.05 -3.84
N LYS A 48 -3.91 -7.42 -3.95
CA LYS A 48 -5.00 -7.96 -4.76
C LYS A 48 -4.89 -7.58 -6.24
N GLY A 49 -3.87 -6.83 -6.59
CA GLY A 49 -3.67 -6.40 -7.96
C GLY A 49 -4.58 -5.28 -8.41
N LYS A 50 -5.10 -4.50 -7.47
CA LYS A 50 -5.98 -3.37 -7.80
C LYS A 50 -5.18 -2.24 -8.41
N SER A 51 -5.82 -1.50 -9.30
CA SER A 51 -5.21 -0.31 -9.88
C SER A 51 -5.23 0.81 -8.86
N MET A 52 -4.44 1.85 -9.12
CA MET A 52 -4.43 3.04 -8.26
C MET A 52 -5.82 3.65 -8.17
N GLY A 53 -6.54 3.70 -9.29
CA GLY A 53 -7.89 4.26 -9.27
C GLY A 53 -8.84 3.46 -8.40
N GLU A 54 -8.71 2.14 -8.41
CA GLU A 54 -9.53 1.29 -7.57
C GLU A 54 -9.22 1.48 -6.09
N ILE A 55 -7.94 1.63 -5.78
CA ILE A 55 -7.53 1.88 -4.39
C ILE A 55 -8.05 3.23 -3.92
N VAL A 56 -7.95 4.25 -4.77
CA VAL A 56 -8.49 5.57 -4.44
C VAL A 56 -9.99 5.48 -4.19
N ALA A 57 -10.70 4.73 -5.03
CA ALA A 57 -12.15 4.56 -4.85
C ALA A 57 -12.48 3.88 -3.53
N ASP A 58 -11.69 2.89 -3.13
CA ASP A 58 -11.87 2.23 -1.84
C ASP A 58 -11.70 3.22 -0.69
N ILE A 59 -10.68 4.07 -0.78
CA ILE A 59 -10.42 5.06 0.25
C ILE A 59 -11.55 6.08 0.35
N THR A 60 -12.01 6.61 -0.80
CA THR A 60 -13.07 7.60 -0.77
C THR A 60 -14.37 7.03 -0.24
N SER A 61 -14.66 5.76 -0.56
CA SER A 61 -15.83 5.08 -0.05
C SER A 61 -15.79 4.86 1.44
N THR A 62 -14.61 4.44 1.92
CA THR A 62 -14.47 4.05 3.33
C THR A 62 -14.41 5.27 4.24
N TYR A 63 -13.70 6.33 3.82
CA TYR A 63 -13.44 7.47 4.69
C TYR A 63 -14.18 8.72 4.30
N GLU A 64 -14.95 8.68 3.23
CA GLU A 64 -15.78 9.81 2.79
C GLU A 64 -14.97 11.10 2.63
N ILE A 65 -13.83 11.00 1.98
CA ILE A 65 -12.98 12.16 1.72
C ILE A 65 -12.99 12.46 0.22
N PRO A 66 -12.67 13.70 -0.17
CA PRO A 66 -12.66 14.06 -1.60
C PRO A 66 -11.66 13.22 -2.38
N ALA A 67 -12.00 12.95 -3.64
CA ALA A 67 -11.17 12.08 -4.47
C ALA A 67 -9.76 12.62 -4.68
N ASP A 68 -9.60 13.92 -4.84
CA ASP A 68 -8.27 14.49 -5.03
C ASP A 68 -7.42 14.34 -3.76
N HIS A 69 -8.04 14.43 -2.58
CA HIS A 69 -7.35 14.22 -1.33
C HIS A 69 -6.90 12.77 -1.21
N ALA A 70 -7.80 11.84 -1.55
CA ALA A 70 -7.49 10.42 -1.52
C ALA A 70 -6.37 10.08 -2.49
N THR A 71 -6.40 10.66 -3.68
CA THR A 71 -5.38 10.42 -4.70
C THR A 71 -4.01 10.86 -4.19
N SER A 72 -3.93 12.03 -3.59
CA SER A 72 -2.66 12.54 -3.04
C SER A 72 -2.15 11.63 -1.92
N SER A 73 -3.04 11.18 -1.06
CA SER A 73 -2.66 10.31 0.06
C SER A 73 -2.15 8.96 -0.44
N VAL A 74 -2.87 8.37 -1.38
CA VAL A 74 -2.47 7.06 -1.94
C VAL A 74 -1.12 7.19 -2.64
N GLN A 75 -0.94 8.25 -3.42
CA GLN A 75 0.31 8.45 -4.14
C GLN A 75 1.49 8.57 -3.17
N ARG A 76 1.31 9.33 -2.09
CA ARG A 76 2.38 9.50 -1.10
C ARG A 76 2.71 8.18 -0.41
N ILE A 77 1.68 7.38 -0.09
CA ILE A 77 1.88 6.09 0.55
C ILE A 77 2.63 5.15 -0.39
N VAL A 78 2.23 5.10 -1.66
CA VAL A 78 2.90 4.25 -2.64
C VAL A 78 4.35 4.71 -2.84
N ASP A 79 4.57 6.02 -2.91
CA ASP A 79 5.93 6.54 -3.04
C ASP A 79 6.80 6.11 -1.87
N ASN A 80 6.25 6.11 -0.65
CA ASN A 80 6.99 5.63 0.51
C ASN A 80 7.30 4.15 0.40
N PHE A 81 6.35 3.34 -0.05
CA PHE A 81 6.61 1.93 -0.25
C PHE A 81 7.75 1.70 -1.24
N GLN A 82 7.78 2.49 -2.31
CA GLN A 82 8.86 2.39 -3.30
C GLN A 82 10.19 2.84 -2.72
N THR A 83 10.17 3.92 -1.95
CA THR A 83 11.39 4.44 -1.33
C THR A 83 12.02 3.41 -0.41
N TYR A 84 11.21 2.67 0.33
CA TYR A 84 11.71 1.65 1.23
C TYR A 84 11.88 0.30 0.54
N LYS A 85 11.68 0.25 -0.78
CA LYS A 85 11.88 -0.96 -1.59
C LYS A 85 11.00 -2.11 -1.11
N LEU A 86 9.79 -1.78 -0.74
CA LEU A 86 8.81 -2.77 -0.29
C LEU A 86 7.98 -3.33 -1.44
N LEU A 87 8.02 -2.69 -2.61
CA LEU A 87 7.31 -3.15 -3.78
C LEU A 87 8.25 -3.90 -4.69
N GLY A 88 7.75 -4.98 -5.28
CA GLY A 88 8.53 -5.75 -6.23
C GLY A 88 8.54 -5.10 -7.58
N ALA A 89 9.65 -5.23 -8.29
CA ALA A 89 9.72 -4.85 -9.67
C ALA A 89 9.32 -6.06 -10.48
N SER A 90 8.54 -5.85 -11.49
CA SER A 90 8.15 -6.98 -12.32
C SER A 90 8.64 -6.84 -13.71
#